data_f53c6508409daf10b86ed0d4817266c8
#
_entry.id   f53c6508409daf10b86ed0d4817266c8
#
_cell.length_a   1.000
_cell.length_b   1.000
_cell.length_c   1.000
_cell.angle_alpha   90.00
_cell.angle_beta   90.00
_cell.angle_gamma   90.00
#
_symmetry.space_group_name_H-M   'P 1'
#
loop_
_entity.id
_entity.type
_entity.pdbx_description
1 polymer ?
#
loop_
_entity_poly.entity_id
_entity_poly.type
_entity_poly.pdbx_seq_one_letter_code
_entity_poly.pdbx_strand_id
1 'polypeptide(L)'
;MPVPHDITAETELWNAYAESAFEEDAEPVFHWTQYAGHGPGAELLGDPASALEIGCGTGRAVAYLALRGVEARGLDLSPVMVEKTGERWAGTGARFRQGEVLAHLARHEDTYDAVYSIFGAAWFASPGSLFPLVRARLNAGGHFVFSQPPAIPGAYGPQGMYKGGFAGPAMFTYRYSFRPAVWERLLLGAGFTTASATVLDAPIRGNIGTLLVRARA
;
A
#
# COMPACT_ATOMS: atom_id res chain seq x y z
N MET A 1 -10.40 -8.06 -18.33
CA MET A 1 -11.12 -6.80 -18.02
C MET A 1 -10.82 -6.43 -16.56
N PRO A 2 -10.66 -5.15 -16.23
CA PRO A 2 -10.58 -4.74 -14.82
C PRO A 2 -11.88 -5.14 -14.12
N VAL A 3 -11.76 -5.60 -12.88
CA VAL A 3 -12.94 -5.89 -12.04
C VAL A 3 -13.52 -4.54 -11.60
N PRO A 4 -14.82 -4.30 -11.71
CA PRO A 4 -15.43 -3.09 -11.23
C PRO A 4 -15.41 -3.07 -9.69
N HIS A 5 -14.81 -2.03 -9.11
CA HIS A 5 -14.79 -1.80 -7.67
C HIS A 5 -16.05 -1.03 -7.24
N ASP A 6 -16.71 -1.48 -6.19
CA ASP A 6 -17.74 -0.72 -5.50
C ASP A 6 -17.08 0.09 -4.37
N ILE A 7 -16.74 1.33 -4.68
CA ILE A 7 -16.02 2.21 -3.76
C ILE A 7 -16.83 2.49 -2.48
N THR A 8 -18.16 2.52 -2.57
CA THR A 8 -19.01 2.71 -1.39
C THR A 8 -18.93 1.51 -0.47
N ALA A 9 -19.13 0.30 -0.99
CA ALA A 9 -19.04 -0.93 -0.22
C ALA A 9 -17.61 -1.16 0.34
N GLU A 10 -16.58 -0.85 -0.45
CA GLU A 10 -15.19 -0.95 0.01
C GLU A 10 -14.88 0.08 1.11
N THR A 11 -15.42 1.30 1.03
CA THR A 11 -15.27 2.31 2.09
C THR A 11 -15.88 1.81 3.40
N GLU A 12 -17.08 1.22 3.36
CA GLU A 12 -17.73 0.63 4.55
C GLU A 12 -16.90 -0.52 5.14
N LEU A 13 -16.32 -1.37 4.28
CA LEU A 13 -15.44 -2.46 4.71
C LEU A 13 -14.21 -1.92 5.46
N TRP A 14 -13.55 -0.90 4.91
CA TRP A 14 -12.36 -0.33 5.52
C TRP A 14 -12.67 0.52 6.75
N ASN A 15 -13.84 1.18 6.82
CA ASN A 15 -14.32 1.82 8.04
C ASN A 15 -14.50 0.79 9.16
N ALA A 16 -15.14 -0.33 8.86
CA ALA A 16 -15.31 -1.41 9.85
C ALA A 16 -13.96 -2.05 10.27
N TYR A 17 -12.98 -2.09 9.39
CA TYR A 17 -11.61 -2.51 9.74
C TYR A 17 -10.93 -1.50 10.68
N ALA A 18 -11.10 -0.20 10.43
CA ALA A 18 -10.49 0.88 11.21
C ALA A 18 -10.90 0.85 12.70
N GLU A 19 -12.09 0.28 13.03
CA GLU A 19 -12.53 0.18 14.42
C GLU A 19 -11.65 -0.75 15.28
N SER A 20 -10.98 -1.71 14.66
CA SER A 20 -10.14 -2.69 15.37
C SER A 20 -8.65 -2.65 14.98
N ALA A 21 -8.26 -1.73 14.10
CA ALA A 21 -6.90 -1.73 13.53
C ALA A 21 -5.86 -1.03 14.41
N PHE A 22 -6.29 -0.21 15.37
CA PHE A 22 -5.36 0.60 16.19
C PHE A 22 -5.02 -0.14 17.48
N GLU A 23 -3.72 -0.38 17.68
CA GLU A 23 -3.15 -0.84 18.94
C GLU A 23 -2.90 0.37 19.85
N GLU A 24 -3.15 0.22 21.15
CA GLU A 24 -3.08 1.31 22.12
C GLU A 24 -1.67 1.92 22.21
N ASP A 25 -0.64 1.09 22.23
CA ASP A 25 0.77 1.47 22.39
C ASP A 25 1.57 1.40 21.07
N ALA A 26 0.91 1.57 19.91
CA ALA A 26 1.60 1.48 18.63
C ALA A 26 2.61 2.62 18.45
N GLU A 27 3.86 2.26 18.13
CA GLU A 27 4.96 3.16 17.82
C GLU A 27 5.10 3.41 16.32
N PRO A 28 5.68 4.56 15.90
CA PRO A 28 6.03 4.79 14.50
C PRO A 28 7.09 3.80 14.07
N VAL A 29 6.75 2.89 13.16
CA VAL A 29 7.68 1.88 12.64
C VAL A 29 7.51 1.71 11.14
N PHE A 30 8.58 1.25 10.49
CA PHE A 30 8.57 0.97 9.06
C PHE A 30 8.97 -0.49 8.83
N HIS A 31 8.03 -1.29 8.40
CA HIS A 31 8.23 -2.70 8.08
C HIS A 31 7.52 -3.07 6.78
N TRP A 32 8.24 -3.68 5.85
CA TRP A 32 7.64 -4.22 4.63
C TRP A 32 6.92 -5.54 4.86
N THR A 33 7.26 -6.25 5.93
CA THR A 33 6.68 -7.56 6.24
C THR A 33 5.71 -7.47 7.41
N GLN A 34 4.87 -8.47 7.55
CA GLN A 34 3.98 -8.65 8.70
C GLN A 34 4.74 -9.13 9.96
N TYR A 35 6.05 -9.30 9.88
CA TYR A 35 6.89 -9.79 10.97
C TYR A 35 7.80 -8.67 11.48
N ALA A 36 7.62 -8.29 12.72
CA ALA A 36 8.42 -7.24 13.34
C ALA A 36 9.93 -7.58 13.31
N GLY A 37 10.75 -6.61 12.92
CA GLY A 37 12.21 -6.77 12.84
C GLY A 37 12.71 -7.72 11.74
N HIS A 38 11.85 -8.11 10.80
CA HIS A 38 12.20 -9.00 9.70
C HIS A 38 12.09 -8.30 8.34
N GLY A 39 13.08 -8.52 7.49
CA GLY A 39 13.18 -7.94 6.15
C GLY A 39 13.86 -6.56 6.13
N PRO A 40 13.88 -5.92 4.96
CA PRO A 40 14.46 -4.59 4.79
C PRO A 40 13.61 -3.51 5.47
N GLY A 41 14.16 -2.31 5.62
CA GLY A 41 13.51 -1.13 6.15
C GLY A 41 13.19 -0.07 5.08
N ALA A 42 13.11 1.18 5.50
CA ALA A 42 12.78 2.33 4.66
C ALA A 42 13.85 2.65 3.60
N GLU A 43 15.06 2.10 3.71
CA GLU A 43 16.15 2.29 2.75
C GLU A 43 15.79 1.88 1.31
N LEU A 44 14.76 1.05 1.14
CA LEU A 44 14.25 0.70 -0.19
C LEU A 44 13.58 1.86 -0.93
N LEU A 45 13.19 2.90 -0.22
CA LEU A 45 12.66 4.13 -0.79
C LEU A 45 13.77 5.06 -1.31
N GLY A 46 15.03 4.70 -1.10
CA GLY A 46 16.18 5.59 -1.31
C GLY A 46 16.30 6.58 -0.15
N ASP A 47 16.63 7.83 -0.47
CA ASP A 47 16.69 8.94 0.48
C ASP A 47 15.68 10.01 0.05
N PRO A 48 14.37 9.77 0.20
CA PRO A 48 13.33 10.64 -0.34
C PRO A 48 13.17 11.90 0.51
N ALA A 49 13.11 13.08 -0.13
CA ALA A 49 12.67 14.31 0.53
C ALA A 49 11.14 14.31 0.69
N SER A 50 10.42 13.65 -0.21
CA SER A 50 8.96 13.54 -0.21
C SER A 50 8.48 12.11 -0.48
N ALA A 51 7.47 11.64 0.26
CA ALA A 51 6.92 10.30 0.11
C ALA A 51 5.41 10.26 0.28
N LEU A 52 4.75 9.40 -0.52
CA LEU A 52 3.31 9.12 -0.41
C LEU A 52 3.08 7.63 -0.15
N GLU A 53 2.42 7.30 0.95
CA GLU A 53 1.86 5.97 1.18
C GLU A 53 0.43 5.89 0.66
N ILE A 54 0.18 4.94 -0.24
CA ILE A 54 -1.17 4.67 -0.78
C ILE A 54 -1.79 3.47 -0.05
N GLY A 55 -2.95 3.69 0.58
CA GLY A 55 -3.57 2.77 1.52
C GLY A 55 -2.78 2.72 2.84
N CYS A 56 -2.63 3.88 3.48
CA CYS A 56 -1.70 4.04 4.61
C CYS A 56 -2.19 3.40 5.92
N GLY A 57 -3.45 2.99 5.99
CA GLY A 57 -4.01 2.37 7.18
C GLY A 57 -3.72 3.18 8.45
N THR A 58 -3.16 2.54 9.46
CA THR A 58 -2.84 3.17 10.76
C THR A 58 -1.72 4.21 10.71
N GLY A 59 -1.09 4.45 9.54
CA GLY A 59 -0.15 5.53 9.30
C GLY A 59 1.22 5.41 10.00
N ARG A 60 1.55 4.25 10.57
CA ARG A 60 2.81 4.05 11.33
C ARG A 60 4.05 4.33 10.48
N ALA A 61 4.05 3.89 9.21
CA ALA A 61 5.17 4.11 8.30
C ALA A 61 5.27 5.57 7.85
N VAL A 62 4.14 6.25 7.64
CA VAL A 62 4.12 7.69 7.33
C VAL A 62 4.69 8.51 8.49
N ALA A 63 4.24 8.23 9.72
CA ALA A 63 4.75 8.89 10.92
C ALA A 63 6.25 8.62 11.13
N TYR A 64 6.70 7.39 10.87
CA TYR A 64 8.12 7.01 10.93
C TYR A 64 8.98 7.87 10.00
N LEU A 65 8.56 8.07 8.76
CA LEU A 65 9.27 8.89 7.78
C LEU A 65 9.22 10.38 8.15
N ALA A 66 8.06 10.88 8.59
CA ALA A 66 7.90 12.28 8.98
C ALA A 66 8.83 12.67 10.14
N LEU A 67 8.97 11.82 11.15
CA LEU A 67 9.90 12.03 12.27
C LEU A 67 11.39 12.05 11.84
N ARG A 68 11.68 11.62 10.62
CA ARG A 68 13.02 11.64 10.00
C ARG A 68 13.20 12.78 8.99
N GLY A 69 12.27 13.72 8.97
CA GLY A 69 12.35 14.92 8.14
C GLY A 69 11.85 14.74 6.70
N VAL A 70 11.26 13.59 6.35
CA VAL A 70 10.63 13.38 5.05
C VAL A 70 9.28 14.10 5.02
N GLU A 71 8.95 14.81 3.93
CA GLU A 71 7.59 15.27 3.69
C GLU A 71 6.70 14.06 3.40
N ALA A 72 6.22 13.41 4.47
CA ALA A 72 5.50 12.16 4.40
C ALA A 72 3.98 12.38 4.40
N ARG A 73 3.31 11.79 3.41
CA ARG A 73 1.86 11.86 3.24
C ARG A 73 1.27 10.44 3.18
N GLY A 74 0.11 10.27 3.79
CA GLY A 74 -0.69 9.05 3.73
C GLY A 74 -2.02 9.30 3.06
N LEU A 75 -2.42 8.40 2.17
CA LEU A 75 -3.72 8.37 1.52
C LEU A 75 -4.44 7.09 1.93
N ASP A 76 -5.69 7.19 2.38
CA ASP A 76 -6.53 6.03 2.64
C ASP A 76 -7.96 6.26 2.16
N LEU A 77 -8.65 5.17 1.81
CA LEU A 77 -10.04 5.22 1.35
C LEU A 77 -11.00 5.51 2.50
N SER A 78 -10.71 4.99 3.71
CA SER A 78 -11.55 5.11 4.88
C SER A 78 -11.43 6.47 5.56
N PRO A 79 -12.50 7.29 5.64
CA PRO A 79 -12.49 8.52 6.43
C PRO A 79 -12.26 8.26 7.92
N VAL A 80 -12.79 7.15 8.47
CA VAL A 80 -12.57 6.75 9.87
C VAL A 80 -11.09 6.46 10.14
N MET A 81 -10.43 5.76 9.22
CA MET A 81 -9.00 5.49 9.31
C MET A 81 -8.18 6.79 9.32
N VAL A 82 -8.49 7.71 8.39
CA VAL A 82 -7.78 8.98 8.26
C VAL A 82 -7.95 9.86 9.49
N GLU A 83 -9.16 9.93 10.07
CA GLU A 83 -9.44 10.68 11.30
C GLU A 83 -8.59 10.13 12.46
N LYS A 84 -8.72 8.85 12.78
CA LYS A 84 -7.97 8.19 13.87
C LYS A 84 -6.45 8.30 13.68
N THR A 85 -5.98 8.15 12.44
CA THR A 85 -4.55 8.25 12.10
C THR A 85 -4.03 9.68 12.27
N GLY A 86 -4.82 10.67 11.84
CA GLY A 86 -4.49 12.09 11.99
C GLY A 86 -4.37 12.50 13.46
N GLU A 87 -5.29 12.03 14.30
CA GLU A 87 -5.25 12.26 15.75
C GLU A 87 -4.03 11.58 16.39
N ARG A 88 -3.81 10.32 16.06
CA ARG A 88 -2.72 9.51 16.63
C ARG A 88 -1.35 10.10 16.36
N TRP A 89 -1.11 10.56 15.14
CA TRP A 89 0.20 11.06 14.73
C TRP A 89 0.27 12.58 14.67
N ALA A 90 -0.65 13.27 15.36
CA ALA A 90 -0.57 14.72 15.51
C ALA A 90 0.80 15.12 16.10
N GLY A 91 1.42 16.15 15.52
CA GLY A 91 2.74 16.61 15.95
C GLY A 91 3.96 15.88 15.38
N THR A 92 3.79 14.77 14.66
CA THR A 92 4.91 14.09 13.96
C THR A 92 5.34 14.79 12.67
N GLY A 93 4.49 15.66 12.11
CA GLY A 93 4.68 16.25 10.78
C GLY A 93 4.04 15.42 9.64
N ALA A 94 3.58 14.21 9.92
CA ALA A 94 2.85 13.38 8.96
C ALA A 94 1.52 14.02 8.56
N ARG A 95 1.14 13.88 7.29
CA ARG A 95 -0.14 14.41 6.77
C ARG A 95 -0.96 13.29 6.19
N PHE A 96 -2.25 13.25 6.51
CA PHE A 96 -3.16 12.20 6.04
C PHE A 96 -4.33 12.81 5.27
N ARG A 97 -4.75 12.10 4.22
CA ARG A 97 -5.87 12.51 3.37
C ARG A 97 -6.76 11.34 3.05
N GLN A 98 -8.07 11.56 3.09
CA GLN A 98 -9.05 10.61 2.60
C GLN A 98 -9.17 10.70 1.08
N GLY A 99 -9.22 9.55 0.41
CA GLY A 99 -9.47 9.47 -1.02
C GLY A 99 -9.32 8.07 -1.61
N GLU A 100 -10.05 7.82 -2.69
CA GLU A 100 -9.82 6.67 -3.54
C GLU A 100 -8.55 6.89 -4.37
N VAL A 101 -7.67 5.91 -4.39
CA VAL A 101 -6.29 6.05 -4.89
C VAL A 101 -6.21 6.44 -6.36
N LEU A 102 -7.01 5.82 -7.24
CA LEU A 102 -6.97 6.12 -8.68
C LEU A 102 -7.49 7.53 -8.96
N ALA A 103 -8.60 7.90 -8.33
CA ALA A 103 -9.18 9.24 -8.45
C ALA A 103 -8.25 10.31 -7.88
N HIS A 104 -7.59 10.03 -6.75
CA HIS A 104 -6.64 10.95 -6.14
C HIS A 104 -5.43 11.19 -7.07
N LEU A 105 -4.76 10.12 -7.50
CA LEU A 105 -3.58 10.22 -8.36
C LEU A 105 -3.89 10.84 -9.74
N ALA A 106 -5.12 10.66 -10.25
CA ALA A 106 -5.54 11.27 -11.51
C ALA A 106 -5.79 12.78 -11.40
N ARG A 107 -6.28 13.26 -10.24
CA ARG A 107 -6.70 14.66 -10.06
C ARG A 107 -5.62 15.56 -9.49
N HIS A 108 -4.70 15.04 -8.68
CA HIS A 108 -3.66 15.82 -8.02
C HIS A 108 -2.35 15.70 -8.79
N GLU A 109 -1.68 16.84 -8.99
CA GLU A 109 -0.44 16.92 -9.77
C GLU A 109 0.83 16.84 -8.91
N ASP A 110 0.68 16.75 -7.60
CA ASP A 110 1.81 16.56 -6.67
C ASP A 110 2.68 15.39 -7.12
N THR A 111 4.01 15.57 -7.05
CA THR A 111 4.99 14.52 -7.35
C THR A 111 5.84 14.21 -6.12
N TYR A 112 6.38 13.01 -6.09
CA TYR A 112 7.08 12.45 -4.94
C TYR A 112 8.38 11.76 -5.35
N ASP A 113 9.37 11.74 -4.45
CA ASP A 113 10.58 10.95 -4.65
C ASP A 113 10.33 9.46 -4.40
N ALA A 114 9.35 9.16 -3.55
CA ALA A 114 8.88 7.80 -3.34
C ALA A 114 7.36 7.73 -3.23
N VAL A 115 6.76 6.72 -3.87
CA VAL A 115 5.40 6.26 -3.60
C VAL A 115 5.51 4.83 -3.10
N TYR A 116 4.77 4.49 -2.05
CA TYR A 116 4.84 3.15 -1.49
C TYR A 116 3.50 2.65 -0.96
N SER A 117 3.41 1.33 -0.72
CA SER A 117 2.20 0.70 -0.21
C SER A 117 2.55 -0.55 0.59
N ILE A 118 2.27 -0.54 1.88
CA ILE A 118 2.53 -1.66 2.77
C ILE A 118 1.20 -2.38 3.04
N PHE A 119 0.96 -3.53 2.41
CA PHE A 119 -0.30 -4.29 2.46
C PHE A 119 -1.54 -3.41 2.15
N GLY A 120 -1.32 -2.30 1.43
CA GLY A 120 -2.31 -1.26 1.18
C GLY A 120 -2.82 -1.26 -0.26
N ALA A 121 -3.10 -0.07 -0.81
CA ALA A 121 -3.83 0.12 -2.07
C ALA A 121 -3.21 -0.59 -3.28
N ALA A 122 -1.89 -0.81 -3.34
CA ALA A 122 -1.26 -1.54 -4.43
C ALA A 122 -1.72 -3.00 -4.53
N TRP A 123 -2.21 -3.57 -3.44
CA TRP A 123 -2.80 -4.91 -3.43
C TRP A 123 -4.25 -4.93 -3.90
N PHE A 124 -4.99 -3.84 -3.65
CA PHE A 124 -6.44 -3.77 -3.86
C PHE A 124 -6.84 -3.03 -5.15
N ALA A 125 -6.01 -2.13 -5.69
CA ALA A 125 -6.28 -1.44 -6.94
C ALA A 125 -5.76 -2.21 -8.16
N SER A 126 -6.46 -2.09 -9.30
CA SER A 126 -6.03 -2.71 -10.56
C SER A 126 -4.64 -2.22 -10.97
N PRO A 127 -3.63 -3.09 -11.13
CA PRO A 127 -2.28 -2.69 -11.52
C PRO A 127 -2.23 -1.92 -12.85
N GLY A 128 -3.08 -2.33 -13.82
CA GLY A 128 -3.15 -1.65 -15.12
C GLY A 128 -3.64 -0.20 -15.04
N SER A 129 -4.45 0.13 -14.04
CA SER A 129 -4.92 1.50 -13.79
C SER A 129 -3.99 2.25 -12.85
N LEU A 130 -3.48 1.58 -11.81
CA LEU A 130 -2.69 2.19 -10.76
C LEU A 130 -1.27 2.56 -11.22
N PHE A 131 -0.56 1.65 -11.87
CA PHE A 131 0.87 1.83 -12.14
C PHE A 131 1.19 3.01 -13.06
N PRO A 132 0.43 3.27 -14.15
CA PRO A 132 0.65 4.48 -14.94
C PRO A 132 0.45 5.77 -14.15
N LEU A 133 -0.55 5.80 -13.24
CA LEU A 133 -0.81 6.95 -12.39
C LEU A 133 0.32 7.17 -11.36
N VAL A 134 0.76 6.10 -10.71
CA VAL A 134 1.92 6.17 -9.79
C VAL A 134 3.16 6.66 -10.55
N ARG A 135 3.43 6.11 -11.74
CA ARG A 135 4.57 6.53 -12.56
C ARG A 135 4.52 8.02 -12.89
N ALA A 136 3.33 8.55 -13.19
CA ALA A 136 3.12 9.98 -13.49
C ALA A 136 3.27 10.89 -12.24
N ARG A 137 3.20 10.34 -11.04
CA ARG A 137 3.35 11.07 -9.76
C ARG A 137 4.72 10.89 -9.13
N LEU A 138 5.65 10.22 -9.80
CA LEU A 138 7.04 10.09 -9.35
C LEU A 138 7.95 11.10 -10.04
N ASN A 139 8.80 11.71 -9.25
CA ASN A 139 9.93 12.49 -9.74
C ASN A 139 10.87 11.61 -10.57
N ALA A 140 11.71 12.21 -11.42
CA ALA A 140 12.68 11.47 -12.21
C ALA A 140 13.61 10.65 -11.28
N GLY A 141 13.72 9.35 -11.54
CA GLY A 141 14.48 8.42 -10.72
C GLY A 141 13.82 8.03 -9.38
N GLY A 142 12.59 8.48 -9.12
CA GLY A 142 11.84 8.15 -7.91
C GLY A 142 11.49 6.68 -7.82
N HIS A 143 11.14 6.24 -6.62
CA HIS A 143 10.90 4.84 -6.28
C HIS A 143 9.42 4.53 -6.08
N PHE A 144 8.96 3.41 -6.64
CA PHE A 144 7.71 2.78 -6.25
C PHE A 144 8.00 1.44 -5.60
N VAL A 145 7.57 1.28 -4.34
CA VAL A 145 7.80 0.05 -3.58
C VAL A 145 6.50 -0.39 -2.92
N PHE A 146 6.18 -1.68 -3.03
CA PHE A 146 5.03 -2.20 -2.29
C PHE A 146 5.24 -3.63 -1.80
N SER A 147 4.51 -3.97 -0.75
CA SER A 147 4.49 -5.31 -0.18
C SER A 147 3.08 -5.83 0.03
N GLN A 148 2.95 -7.16 -0.06
CA GLN A 148 1.70 -7.89 0.14
C GLN A 148 1.98 -9.39 0.34
N PRO A 149 1.00 -10.22 0.73
CA PRO A 149 1.19 -11.66 0.71
C PRO A 149 1.48 -12.15 -0.71
N PRO A 150 2.35 -13.17 -0.87
CA PRO A 150 2.60 -13.77 -2.17
C PRO A 150 1.34 -14.45 -2.71
N ALA A 151 1.28 -14.61 -4.02
CA ALA A 151 0.19 -15.36 -4.64
C ALA A 151 0.19 -16.82 -4.19
N ILE A 152 -0.98 -17.36 -3.91
CA ILE A 152 -1.17 -18.79 -3.72
C ILE A 152 -0.91 -19.46 -5.07
N PRO A 153 -0.07 -20.53 -5.14
CA PRO A 153 0.18 -21.25 -6.39
C PRO A 153 -1.12 -21.67 -7.09
N GLY A 154 -1.28 -21.27 -8.36
CA GLY A 154 -2.47 -21.56 -9.15
C GLY A 154 -3.59 -20.51 -9.04
N ALA A 155 -3.60 -19.65 -8.02
CA ALA A 155 -4.59 -18.59 -7.82
C ALA A 155 -4.00 -17.23 -8.21
N TYR A 156 -4.06 -16.88 -9.48
CA TYR A 156 -3.49 -15.66 -10.04
C TYR A 156 -4.57 -14.75 -10.63
N GLY A 157 -4.31 -13.46 -10.62
CA GLY A 157 -5.21 -12.42 -11.13
C GLY A 157 -6.01 -11.73 -10.05
N PRO A 158 -7.12 -11.06 -10.42
CA PRO A 158 -8.05 -10.49 -9.46
C PRO A 158 -8.76 -11.61 -8.69
N GLN A 159 -8.88 -11.43 -7.37
CA GLN A 159 -9.53 -12.37 -6.46
C GLN A 159 -10.48 -11.63 -5.56
N GLY A 160 -11.73 -12.09 -5.45
CA GLY A 160 -12.68 -11.57 -4.47
C GLY A 160 -12.35 -12.06 -3.05
N MET A 161 -12.60 -11.22 -2.08
CA MET A 161 -12.42 -11.52 -0.66
C MET A 161 -13.61 -10.97 0.14
N TYR A 162 -14.28 -11.83 0.89
CA TYR A 162 -15.26 -11.40 1.88
C TYR A 162 -14.60 -11.12 3.23
N LYS A 163 -15.09 -10.09 3.92
CA LYS A 163 -14.75 -9.83 5.32
C LYS A 163 -15.82 -10.46 6.22
N GLY A 164 -15.42 -11.07 7.33
CA GLY A 164 -16.32 -11.47 8.40
C GLY A 164 -16.96 -12.86 8.30
N GLY A 165 -16.56 -13.69 7.33
CA GLY A 165 -17.02 -15.09 7.25
C GLY A 165 -18.29 -15.27 6.41
N PHE A 166 -19.11 -16.31 6.71
CA PHE A 166 -20.22 -16.75 5.84
C PHE A 166 -21.59 -16.20 6.23
N ALA A 167 -21.68 -15.34 7.27
CA ALA A 167 -22.92 -14.75 7.74
C ALA A 167 -22.74 -13.26 8.04
N GLY A 168 -23.80 -12.47 7.87
CA GLY A 168 -23.80 -11.03 8.14
C GLY A 168 -23.83 -10.19 6.86
N PRO A 169 -23.56 -8.87 6.95
CA PRO A 169 -23.52 -7.99 5.79
C PRO A 169 -22.48 -8.45 4.76
N ALA A 170 -22.84 -8.40 3.49
CA ALA A 170 -21.95 -8.77 2.38
C ALA A 170 -20.90 -7.67 2.15
N MET A 171 -19.86 -7.65 2.96
CA MET A 171 -18.70 -6.77 2.77
C MET A 171 -17.61 -7.52 2.01
N PHE A 172 -17.19 -6.98 0.87
CA PHE A 172 -16.18 -7.61 0.02
C PHE A 172 -15.30 -6.57 -0.65
N THR A 173 -14.13 -7.00 -1.07
CA THR A 173 -13.21 -6.24 -1.91
C THR A 173 -12.50 -7.18 -2.88
N TYR A 174 -11.79 -6.62 -3.83
CA TYR A 174 -10.92 -7.36 -4.73
C TYR A 174 -9.47 -7.10 -4.40
N ARG A 175 -8.63 -8.12 -4.57
CA ARG A 175 -7.18 -8.05 -4.45
C ARG A 175 -6.53 -8.65 -5.68
N TYR A 176 -5.33 -8.18 -5.99
CA TYR A 176 -4.58 -8.65 -7.15
C TYR A 176 -3.39 -9.47 -6.69
N SER A 177 -3.27 -10.68 -7.20
CA SER A 177 -2.20 -11.61 -6.86
C SER A 177 -1.58 -12.17 -8.13
N PHE A 178 -0.26 -11.99 -8.29
CA PHE A 178 0.47 -12.48 -9.44
C PHE A 178 1.83 -13.05 -9.01
N ARG A 179 2.44 -13.85 -9.91
CA ARG A 179 3.84 -14.27 -9.74
C ARG A 179 4.77 -13.06 -9.83
N PRO A 180 5.95 -13.08 -9.17
CA PRO A 180 6.92 -11.98 -9.21
C PRO A 180 7.19 -11.45 -10.63
N ALA A 181 7.51 -12.32 -11.58
CA ALA A 181 7.79 -11.92 -12.97
C ALA A 181 6.60 -11.25 -13.69
N VAL A 182 5.36 -11.42 -13.22
CA VAL A 182 4.19 -10.73 -13.79
C VAL A 182 4.13 -9.29 -13.27
N TRP A 183 4.41 -9.08 -11.99
CA TRP A 183 4.51 -7.74 -11.40
C TRP A 183 5.58 -6.90 -12.11
N GLU A 184 6.76 -7.49 -12.35
CA GLU A 184 7.85 -6.83 -13.07
C GLU A 184 7.41 -6.40 -14.48
N ARG A 185 6.76 -7.30 -15.25
CA ARG A 185 6.27 -6.97 -16.59
C ARG A 185 5.20 -5.87 -16.58
N LEU A 186 4.29 -5.89 -15.61
CA LEU A 186 3.25 -4.87 -15.47
C LEU A 186 3.85 -3.49 -15.18
N LEU A 187 4.87 -3.42 -14.33
CA LEU A 187 5.57 -2.18 -14.01
C LEU A 187 6.37 -1.65 -15.21
N LEU A 188 7.15 -2.50 -15.86
CA LEU A 188 7.88 -2.12 -17.08
C LEU A 188 6.93 -1.66 -18.18
N GLY A 189 5.79 -2.35 -18.36
CA GLY A 189 4.73 -1.96 -19.29
C GLY A 189 4.05 -0.63 -18.94
N ALA A 190 4.10 -0.21 -17.70
CA ALA A 190 3.60 1.08 -17.24
C ALA A 190 4.63 2.23 -17.34
N GLY A 191 5.84 1.94 -17.88
CA GLY A 191 6.87 2.95 -18.14
C GLY A 191 7.89 3.14 -17.02
N PHE A 192 7.96 2.23 -16.05
CA PHE A 192 9.08 2.21 -15.10
C PHE A 192 10.36 1.73 -15.80
N THR A 193 11.50 2.30 -15.45
CA THR A 193 12.82 1.98 -16.06
C THR A 193 13.39 0.66 -15.57
N THR A 194 13.11 0.33 -14.31
CA THR A 194 13.49 -0.96 -13.70
C THR A 194 12.35 -1.48 -12.83
N ALA A 195 12.25 -2.79 -12.72
CA ALA A 195 11.35 -3.47 -11.82
C ALA A 195 11.99 -4.75 -11.29
N SER A 196 11.76 -5.06 -10.02
CA SER A 196 12.13 -6.33 -9.39
C SER A 196 11.05 -6.75 -8.40
N ALA A 197 10.79 -8.04 -8.33
CA ALA A 197 9.82 -8.62 -7.42
C ALA A 197 10.39 -9.91 -6.81
N THR A 198 10.38 -10.01 -5.49
CA THR A 198 10.89 -11.16 -4.75
C THR A 198 9.91 -11.57 -3.67
N VAL A 199 9.92 -12.83 -3.30
CA VAL A 199 9.22 -13.30 -2.09
C VAL A 199 10.25 -13.47 -1.00
N LEU A 200 10.09 -12.73 0.08
CA LEU A 200 10.86 -12.91 1.29
C LEU A 200 10.22 -14.04 2.10
N ASP A 201 11.02 -15.01 2.47
CA ASP A 201 10.55 -16.09 3.35
C ASP A 201 10.15 -15.54 4.72
N ALA A 202 9.18 -16.17 5.37
CA ALA A 202 8.86 -15.86 6.75
C ALA A 202 10.02 -16.28 7.68
N PRO A 203 10.19 -15.60 8.84
CA PRO A 203 11.23 -15.98 9.81
C PRO A 203 11.00 -17.38 10.41
N ILE A 204 9.76 -17.84 10.38
CA ILE A 204 9.38 -19.19 10.83
C ILE A 204 8.99 -20.02 9.59
N ARG A 205 9.67 -21.15 9.40
CA ARG A 205 9.38 -22.07 8.29
C ARG A 205 7.92 -22.51 8.30
N GLY A 206 7.27 -22.43 7.15
CA GLY A 206 5.86 -22.80 6.97
C GLY A 206 4.87 -21.67 7.15
N ASN A 207 5.32 -20.51 7.64
CA ASN A 207 4.49 -19.30 7.66
C ASN A 207 4.47 -18.61 6.30
N ILE A 208 3.51 -17.71 6.10
CA ILE A 208 3.33 -16.97 4.86
C ILE A 208 4.47 -15.96 4.70
N GLY A 209 5.20 -16.00 3.58
CA GLY A 209 6.20 -15.01 3.22
C GLY A 209 5.59 -13.68 2.83
N THR A 210 6.42 -12.75 2.38
CA THR A 210 6.01 -11.44 1.90
C THR A 210 6.52 -11.22 0.48
N LEU A 211 5.62 -10.96 -0.47
CA LEU A 211 6.01 -10.43 -1.77
C LEU A 211 6.44 -8.97 -1.58
N LEU A 212 7.64 -8.65 -2.03
CA LEU A 212 8.20 -7.31 -2.08
C LEU A 212 8.52 -6.94 -3.52
N VAL A 213 7.96 -5.82 -3.97
CA VAL A 213 8.09 -5.33 -5.34
C VAL A 213 8.69 -3.94 -5.34
N ARG A 214 9.64 -3.69 -6.22
CA ARG A 214 10.35 -2.42 -6.35
C ARG A 214 10.39 -2.02 -7.82
N ALA A 215 10.19 -0.73 -8.09
CA ALA A 215 10.34 -0.15 -9.42
C ALA A 215 10.95 1.24 -9.34
N ARG A 216 11.58 1.70 -10.42
CA ARG A 216 12.17 3.04 -10.52
C ARG A 216 11.59 3.79 -11.71
N ALA A 217 11.29 5.06 -11.51
CA ALA A 217 10.72 5.97 -12.50
C ALA A 217 11.75 6.42 -13.56
#